data_aff700cd8c71491f552fd92182669949
#
_entry.id   aff700cd8c71491f552fd92182669949
#
_cell.length_a   1.000
_cell.length_b   1.000
_cell.length_c   1.000
_cell.angle_alpha   90.00
_cell.angle_beta   90.00
_cell.angle_gamma   90.00
#
_symmetry.space_group_name_H-M   'P 1'
#
loop_
_entity.id
_entity.type
_entity.pdbx_description
1 polymer ?
#
loop_
_entity_poly.entity_id
_entity_poly.type
_entity_poly.pdbx_seq_one_letter_code
_entity_poly.pdbx_strand_id
1 'polypeptide(L)'
;MGKRYQSLIPTIILYLATFQALAQTAWLDLQRQNPDLQLQTFESANLTVTVLNTQTVTAAPRGTVIILPDQQQHAFSPHLINTLRLHLPNAGWNLIILPAPDTLPDQAAEQRLQLQKTQLSQRWQLIQQQGNLRPPVIAIAQGEVAAVLRALLSEDLTNQPAAMISLGAYLSDYEQHKQTLSEYASVSMPFLELITAHDHPYAMATIEQRISLAIQTNNPLYRQRFFADAHHNASMQQWFTNEILGWLKTNGF
;
A
#
# COMPACT_ATOMS: atom_id res chain seq x y z
N MET A 1 35.62 33.70 -15.29
CA MET A 1 35.39 32.53 -14.43
C MET A 1 34.00 32.00 -14.72
N GLY A 2 33.91 31.08 -15.63
CA GLY A 2 32.66 30.41 -15.95
C GLY A 2 32.98 29.06 -16.54
N LYS A 3 32.69 27.97 -15.82
CA LYS A 3 32.57 26.62 -16.37
C LYS A 3 32.45 25.64 -15.22
N ARG A 4 31.37 24.88 -15.17
CA ARG A 4 31.17 23.51 -14.61
C ARG A 4 29.84 23.32 -13.90
N TYR A 5 28.73 23.43 -14.66
CA TYR A 5 27.43 22.90 -14.18
C TYR A 5 26.74 22.01 -15.22
N GLN A 6 27.44 21.49 -16.23
CA GLN A 6 26.80 20.69 -17.29
C GLN A 6 26.91 19.18 -17.16
N SER A 7 27.53 18.62 -16.10
CA SER A 7 27.77 17.16 -16.04
C SER A 7 26.92 16.38 -15.02
N LEU A 8 26.09 17.02 -14.21
CA LEU A 8 25.30 16.33 -13.17
C LEU A 8 23.95 15.82 -13.67
N ILE A 9 23.35 16.47 -14.67
CA ILE A 9 22.02 16.11 -15.17
C ILE A 9 21.97 14.72 -15.83
N PRO A 10 22.92 14.32 -16.70
CA PRO A 10 22.85 12.99 -17.34
C PRO A 10 23.06 11.83 -16.37
N THR A 11 23.80 12.01 -15.28
CA THR A 11 24.04 10.96 -14.30
C THR A 11 22.78 10.64 -13.48
N ILE A 12 21.99 11.63 -13.13
CA ILE A 12 20.72 11.43 -12.38
C ILE A 12 19.67 10.72 -13.26
N ILE A 13 19.59 11.07 -14.54
CA ILE A 13 18.68 10.42 -15.50
C ILE A 13 19.05 8.95 -15.71
N LEU A 14 20.33 8.62 -15.75
CA LEU A 14 20.81 7.25 -15.91
C LEU A 14 20.50 6.39 -14.67
N TYR A 15 20.58 6.94 -13.46
CA TYR A 15 20.22 6.24 -12.23
C TYR A 15 18.72 5.93 -12.15
N LEU A 16 17.84 6.85 -12.51
CA LEU A 16 16.40 6.63 -12.53
C LEU A 16 15.97 5.54 -13.52
N ALA A 17 16.64 5.46 -14.67
CA ALA A 17 16.36 4.43 -15.68
C ALA A 17 16.74 3.02 -15.22
N THR A 18 17.78 2.86 -14.40
CA THR A 18 18.23 1.53 -13.93
C THR A 18 17.32 0.93 -12.87
N PHE A 19 16.68 1.74 -12.01
CA PHE A 19 15.75 1.23 -11.00
C PHE A 19 14.41 0.78 -11.59
N GLN A 20 13.88 1.48 -12.58
CA GLN A 20 12.69 1.02 -13.31
C GLN A 20 12.91 -0.34 -13.99
N ALA A 21 14.11 -0.61 -14.48
CA ALA A 21 14.47 -1.88 -15.08
C ALA A 21 14.43 -3.05 -14.08
N LEU A 22 14.84 -2.85 -12.84
CA LEU A 22 14.86 -3.91 -11.81
C LEU A 22 13.45 -4.31 -11.35
N ALA A 23 12.56 -3.36 -11.11
CA ALA A 23 11.17 -3.64 -10.75
C ALA A 23 10.42 -4.33 -11.89
N GLN A 24 10.67 -3.93 -13.12
CA GLN A 24 10.08 -4.55 -14.31
C GLN A 24 10.57 -5.98 -14.52
N THR A 25 11.84 -6.26 -14.20
CA THR A 25 12.42 -7.62 -14.27
C THR A 25 11.73 -8.57 -13.29
N ALA A 26 11.45 -8.13 -12.06
CA ALA A 26 10.76 -8.94 -11.06
C ALA A 26 9.35 -9.37 -11.51
N TRP A 27 8.58 -8.48 -12.14
CA TRP A 27 7.26 -8.81 -12.69
C TRP A 27 7.33 -9.78 -13.87
N LEU A 28 8.31 -9.64 -14.75
CA LEU A 28 8.53 -10.55 -15.86
C LEU A 28 8.91 -11.95 -15.38
N ASP A 29 9.72 -12.05 -14.34
CA ASP A 29 10.08 -13.34 -13.74
C ASP A 29 8.88 -14.01 -13.06
N LEU A 30 8.03 -13.24 -12.38
CA LEU A 30 6.78 -13.75 -11.83
C LEU A 30 5.82 -14.23 -12.93
N GLN A 31 5.73 -13.53 -14.05
CA GLN A 31 4.92 -13.92 -15.20
C GLN A 31 5.42 -15.20 -15.86
N ARG A 32 6.76 -15.39 -15.97
CA ARG A 32 7.34 -16.65 -16.46
C ARG A 32 6.99 -17.85 -15.59
N GLN A 33 6.96 -17.65 -14.25
CA GLN A 33 6.58 -18.69 -13.30
C GLN A 33 5.06 -18.95 -13.27
N ASN A 34 4.25 -17.97 -13.66
CA ASN A 34 2.80 -18.01 -13.63
C ASN A 34 2.25 -17.38 -14.92
N PRO A 35 2.16 -18.15 -16.03
CA PRO A 35 1.76 -17.62 -17.35
C PRO A 35 0.35 -17.01 -17.38
N ASP A 36 -0.53 -17.44 -16.48
CA ASP A 36 -1.93 -16.97 -16.40
C ASP A 36 -2.07 -15.60 -15.71
N LEU A 37 -0.94 -14.99 -15.30
CA LEU A 37 -0.97 -13.67 -14.66
C LEU A 37 -1.42 -12.57 -15.64
N GLN A 38 -2.44 -11.86 -15.24
CA GLN A 38 -2.91 -10.69 -15.95
C GLN A 38 -2.12 -9.46 -15.49
N LEU A 39 -0.95 -9.25 -16.07
CA LEU A 39 -0.20 -8.02 -15.88
C LEU A 39 -0.75 -6.95 -16.81
N GLN A 40 -0.89 -5.75 -16.25
CA GLN A 40 -1.29 -4.56 -16.99
C GLN A 40 -0.26 -3.46 -16.74
N THR A 41 0.16 -2.79 -17.81
CA THR A 41 1.10 -1.67 -17.72
C THR A 41 0.36 -0.38 -18.01
N PHE A 42 0.54 0.60 -17.15
CA PHE A 42 0.06 1.95 -17.29
C PHE A 42 1.24 2.88 -17.53
N GLU A 43 1.07 3.84 -18.42
CA GLU A 43 2.15 4.74 -18.84
C GLU A 43 1.70 6.20 -18.82
N SER A 44 2.59 7.06 -18.37
CA SER A 44 2.53 8.50 -18.55
C SER A 44 3.88 9.00 -19.07
N ALA A 45 4.00 10.29 -19.37
CA ALA A 45 5.23 10.86 -19.96
C ALA A 45 6.52 10.49 -19.19
N ASN A 46 6.43 10.32 -17.86
CA ASN A 46 7.61 10.13 -17.00
C ASN A 46 7.48 8.92 -16.05
N LEU A 47 6.43 8.12 -16.19
CA LEU A 47 6.18 7.02 -15.26
C LEU A 47 5.56 5.83 -16.01
N THR A 48 6.16 4.67 -15.83
CA THR A 48 5.60 3.37 -16.24
C THR A 48 5.38 2.52 -15.01
N VAL A 49 4.18 1.98 -14.84
CA VAL A 49 3.80 1.14 -13.70
C VAL A 49 3.16 -0.14 -14.20
N THR A 50 3.76 -1.28 -13.89
CA THR A 50 3.16 -2.59 -14.13
C THR A 50 2.50 -3.09 -12.86
N VAL A 51 1.25 -3.52 -12.96
CA VAL A 51 0.43 -4.03 -11.86
C VAL A 51 -0.09 -5.42 -12.19
N LEU A 52 -0.42 -6.19 -11.16
CA LEU A 52 -1.30 -7.34 -11.33
C LEU A 52 -2.75 -6.83 -11.30
N ASN A 53 -3.50 -7.11 -12.35
CA ASN A 53 -4.93 -6.79 -12.44
C ASN A 53 -5.74 -8.09 -12.52
N THR A 54 -6.63 -8.32 -11.58
CA THR A 54 -7.49 -9.51 -11.56
C THR A 54 -8.94 -9.07 -11.44
N GLN A 55 -9.74 -9.46 -12.40
CA GLN A 55 -11.18 -9.21 -12.35
C GLN A 55 -11.85 -10.19 -11.39
N THR A 56 -12.91 -9.74 -10.73
CA THR A 56 -13.74 -10.63 -9.93
C THR A 56 -14.35 -11.74 -10.77
N VAL A 57 -14.56 -12.90 -10.17
CA VAL A 57 -15.27 -14.02 -10.79
C VAL A 57 -16.79 -13.89 -10.69
N THR A 58 -17.30 -12.92 -9.93
CA THR A 58 -18.75 -12.70 -9.75
C THR A 58 -19.32 -11.83 -10.86
N ALA A 59 -20.58 -12.09 -11.25
CA ALA A 59 -21.25 -11.32 -12.28
C ALA A 59 -21.49 -9.84 -11.92
N ALA A 60 -21.55 -9.51 -10.62
CA ALA A 60 -21.75 -8.16 -10.12
C ALA A 60 -20.59 -7.76 -9.19
N PRO A 61 -19.58 -7.07 -9.72
CA PRO A 61 -18.47 -6.57 -8.90
C PRO A 61 -18.94 -5.58 -7.82
N ARG A 62 -18.43 -5.73 -6.60
CA ARG A 62 -18.72 -4.81 -5.46
C ARG A 62 -17.97 -3.50 -5.60
N GLY A 63 -16.76 -3.53 -6.17
CA GLY A 63 -15.86 -2.40 -6.30
C GLY A 63 -14.46 -2.85 -6.69
N THR A 64 -13.47 -2.03 -6.42
CA THR A 64 -12.06 -2.34 -6.69
C THR A 64 -11.24 -2.25 -5.39
N VAL A 65 -10.44 -3.28 -5.11
CA VAL A 65 -9.43 -3.24 -4.04
C VAL A 65 -8.06 -3.02 -4.68
N ILE A 66 -7.33 -2.02 -4.19
CA ILE A 66 -5.92 -1.79 -4.54
C ILE A 66 -5.08 -2.26 -3.35
N ILE A 67 -4.26 -3.32 -3.56
CA ILE A 67 -3.30 -3.79 -2.57
C ILE A 67 -1.94 -3.17 -2.85
N LEU A 68 -1.32 -2.64 -1.79
CA LEU A 68 0.02 -2.06 -1.77
C LEU A 68 0.88 -2.89 -0.80
N PRO A 69 1.63 -3.89 -1.30
CA PRO A 69 2.55 -4.68 -0.48
C PRO A 69 3.66 -3.82 0.13
N ASP A 70 4.29 -4.30 1.18
CA ASP A 70 5.48 -3.66 1.75
C ASP A 70 6.69 -3.72 0.81
N GLN A 71 7.74 -2.97 1.09
CA GLN A 71 8.92 -2.72 0.25
C GLN A 71 9.58 -3.97 -0.34
N GLN A 72 9.63 -5.05 0.42
CA GLN A 72 10.27 -6.31 -0.01
C GLN A 72 9.24 -7.38 -0.41
N GLN A 73 7.99 -6.98 -0.61
CA GLN A 73 6.92 -7.91 -0.91
C GLN A 73 6.32 -7.66 -2.28
N HIS A 74 5.69 -8.69 -2.82
CA HIS A 74 5.02 -8.67 -4.13
C HIS A 74 3.71 -9.47 -4.07
N ALA A 75 2.99 -9.51 -5.18
CA ALA A 75 1.68 -10.18 -5.29
C ALA A 75 1.65 -11.65 -4.83
N PHE A 76 2.77 -12.34 -4.90
CA PHE A 76 2.93 -13.75 -4.52
C PHE A 76 3.71 -13.95 -3.23
N SER A 77 4.04 -12.85 -2.55
CA SER A 77 4.67 -12.97 -1.23
C SER A 77 3.81 -13.86 -0.35
N PRO A 78 4.41 -14.84 0.32
CA PRO A 78 3.67 -15.78 1.15
C PRO A 78 2.85 -15.04 2.20
N HIS A 79 1.85 -15.73 2.77
CA HIS A 79 0.97 -15.20 3.79
C HIS A 79 -0.15 -14.29 3.27
N LEU A 80 -0.44 -13.18 3.97
CA LEU A 80 -1.68 -12.44 3.83
C LEU A 80 -1.91 -11.84 2.43
N ILE A 81 -0.88 -11.28 1.79
CA ILE A 81 -1.02 -10.65 0.46
C ILE A 81 -1.48 -11.69 -0.57
N ASN A 82 -0.83 -12.86 -0.61
CA ASN A 82 -1.22 -13.92 -1.53
C ASN A 82 -2.62 -14.47 -1.20
N THR A 83 -2.96 -14.59 0.08
CA THR A 83 -4.30 -15.03 0.50
C THR A 83 -5.37 -14.04 0.05
N LEU A 84 -5.16 -12.74 0.27
CA LEU A 84 -6.08 -11.70 -0.21
C LEU A 84 -6.21 -11.71 -1.73
N ARG A 85 -5.08 -11.89 -2.45
CA ARG A 85 -5.07 -12.02 -3.92
C ARG A 85 -5.98 -13.14 -4.42
N LEU A 86 -6.01 -14.25 -3.72
CA LEU A 86 -6.83 -15.41 -4.11
C LEU A 86 -8.31 -15.26 -3.69
N HIS A 87 -8.57 -14.62 -2.56
CA HIS A 87 -9.92 -14.59 -1.97
C HIS A 87 -10.76 -13.37 -2.36
N LEU A 88 -10.15 -12.20 -2.55
CA LEU A 88 -10.91 -10.98 -2.88
C LEU A 88 -11.68 -11.08 -4.20
N PRO A 89 -11.12 -11.64 -5.30
CA PRO A 89 -11.89 -11.80 -6.53
C PRO A 89 -13.09 -12.74 -6.36
N ASN A 90 -12.97 -13.79 -5.54
CA ASN A 90 -14.07 -14.69 -5.22
C ASN A 90 -15.15 -14.03 -4.34
N ALA A 91 -14.76 -13.02 -3.55
CA ALA A 91 -15.67 -12.24 -2.71
C ALA A 91 -16.36 -11.08 -3.44
N GLY A 92 -16.12 -10.93 -4.74
CA GLY A 92 -16.79 -9.93 -5.58
C GLY A 92 -15.98 -8.66 -5.82
N TRP A 93 -14.69 -8.63 -5.51
CA TRP A 93 -13.84 -7.45 -5.69
C TRP A 93 -12.93 -7.58 -6.91
N ASN A 94 -12.89 -6.55 -7.75
CA ASN A 94 -11.78 -6.40 -8.69
C ASN A 94 -10.52 -6.09 -7.87
N LEU A 95 -9.38 -6.60 -8.30
CA LEU A 95 -8.14 -6.50 -7.57
C LEU A 95 -7.03 -5.91 -8.43
N ILE A 96 -6.36 -4.90 -7.90
CA ILE A 96 -5.10 -4.38 -8.43
C ILE A 96 -4.04 -4.52 -7.35
N ILE A 97 -2.88 -5.11 -7.69
CA ILE A 97 -1.72 -5.10 -6.80
C ILE A 97 -0.68 -4.15 -7.39
N LEU A 98 -0.47 -3.06 -6.67
CA LEU A 98 0.43 -1.97 -7.03
C LEU A 98 1.77 -2.17 -6.34
N PRO A 99 2.89 -2.22 -7.07
CA PRO A 99 4.21 -2.38 -6.44
C PRO A 99 4.55 -1.20 -5.51
N ALA A 100 5.31 -1.51 -4.45
CA ALA A 100 5.80 -0.50 -3.52
C ALA A 100 6.62 0.59 -4.24
N PRO A 101 6.64 1.83 -3.72
CA PRO A 101 7.57 2.86 -4.17
C PRO A 101 9.02 2.40 -4.06
N ASP A 102 9.89 2.86 -4.96
CA ASP A 102 11.30 2.52 -4.90
C ASP A 102 11.98 3.25 -3.74
N THR A 103 12.89 2.57 -3.04
CA THR A 103 13.72 3.16 -2.00
C THR A 103 15.15 3.29 -2.49
N LEU A 104 15.77 4.42 -2.23
CA LEU A 104 17.19 4.61 -2.46
C LEU A 104 17.92 4.36 -1.14
N PRO A 105 18.94 3.48 -1.13
CA PRO A 105 19.81 3.34 0.04
C PRO A 105 20.50 4.68 0.34
N ASP A 106 20.88 4.89 1.58
CA ASP A 106 21.66 6.05 2.05
C ASP A 106 20.98 7.42 2.03
N GLN A 107 19.64 7.49 1.88
CA GLN A 107 18.90 8.73 2.04
C GLN A 107 18.54 8.99 3.51
N ALA A 108 18.56 10.28 3.89
CA ALA A 108 17.98 10.71 5.16
C ALA A 108 16.49 10.34 5.24
N ALA A 109 16.00 9.99 6.43
CA ALA A 109 14.64 9.49 6.63
C ALA A 109 13.56 10.41 6.02
N GLU A 110 13.69 11.72 6.24
CA GLU A 110 12.77 12.73 5.70
C GLU A 110 12.74 12.72 4.16
N GLN A 111 13.92 12.71 3.52
CA GLN A 111 14.02 12.68 2.05
C GLN A 111 13.45 11.40 1.48
N ARG A 112 13.66 10.25 2.15
CA ARG A 112 13.11 8.96 1.76
C ARG A 112 11.58 8.99 1.82
N LEU A 113 11.00 9.47 2.92
CA LEU A 113 9.54 9.59 3.06
C LEU A 113 8.94 10.48 1.97
N GLN A 114 9.54 11.65 1.70
CA GLN A 114 9.06 12.55 0.65
C GLN A 114 9.15 11.93 -0.75
N LEU A 115 10.23 11.20 -1.04
CA LEU A 115 10.35 10.47 -2.30
C LEU A 115 9.27 9.39 -2.45
N GLN A 116 9.08 8.58 -1.40
CA GLN A 116 8.05 7.52 -1.39
C GLN A 116 6.64 8.10 -1.54
N LYS A 117 6.33 9.20 -0.85
CA LYS A 117 5.05 9.93 -1.00
C LYS A 117 4.84 10.40 -2.43
N THR A 118 5.84 11.02 -3.03
CA THR A 118 5.79 11.51 -4.41
C THR A 118 5.53 10.38 -5.39
N GLN A 119 6.29 9.29 -5.30
CA GLN A 119 6.13 8.13 -6.18
C GLN A 119 4.78 7.45 -5.98
N LEU A 120 4.34 7.26 -4.73
CA LEU A 120 3.06 6.61 -4.45
C LEU A 120 1.89 7.46 -4.95
N SER A 121 1.93 8.77 -4.75
CA SER A 121 0.93 9.71 -5.28
C SER A 121 0.83 9.65 -6.80
N GLN A 122 1.96 9.66 -7.50
CA GLN A 122 2.01 9.57 -8.96
C GLN A 122 1.45 8.22 -9.48
N ARG A 123 1.86 7.09 -8.85
CA ARG A 123 1.34 5.75 -9.18
C ARG A 123 -0.15 5.64 -8.93
N TRP A 124 -0.61 6.17 -7.79
CA TRP A 124 -2.03 6.22 -7.42
C TRP A 124 -2.86 6.99 -8.44
N GLN A 125 -2.44 8.20 -8.79
CA GLN A 125 -3.13 9.04 -9.78
C GLN A 125 -3.17 8.37 -11.16
N LEU A 126 -2.07 7.76 -11.59
CA LEU A 126 -2.01 7.06 -12.88
C LEU A 126 -3.03 5.92 -12.95
N ILE A 127 -3.13 5.11 -11.90
CA ILE A 127 -4.11 4.02 -11.82
C ILE A 127 -5.54 4.55 -11.74
N GLN A 128 -5.79 5.62 -11.00
CA GLN A 128 -7.10 6.26 -10.94
C GLN A 128 -7.57 6.76 -12.31
N GLN A 129 -6.65 7.27 -13.12
CA GLN A 129 -6.96 7.82 -14.45
C GLN A 129 -7.14 6.74 -15.52
N GLN A 130 -6.33 5.69 -15.49
CA GLN A 130 -6.24 4.71 -16.57
C GLN A 130 -6.76 3.31 -16.19
N GLY A 131 -6.88 3.02 -14.90
CA GLY A 131 -7.19 1.68 -14.39
C GLY A 131 -8.65 1.25 -14.56
N ASN A 132 -9.53 2.12 -15.07
CA ASN A 132 -10.96 1.87 -15.19
C ASN A 132 -11.56 1.27 -13.91
N LEU A 133 -11.27 1.90 -12.78
CA LEU A 133 -11.63 1.41 -11.46
C LEU A 133 -13.13 1.46 -11.24
N ARG A 134 -13.70 0.34 -10.82
CA ARG A 134 -15.08 0.31 -10.36
C ARG A 134 -15.18 0.82 -8.92
N PRO A 135 -15.96 1.86 -8.62
CA PRO A 135 -16.18 2.31 -7.27
C PRO A 135 -17.07 1.31 -6.47
N PRO A 136 -16.95 1.28 -5.11
CA PRO A 136 -15.97 2.00 -4.33
C PRO A 136 -14.54 1.45 -4.52
N VAL A 137 -13.54 2.32 -4.35
CA VAL A 137 -12.11 1.93 -4.37
C VAL A 137 -11.63 1.82 -2.92
N ILE A 138 -11.13 0.65 -2.55
CA ILE A 138 -10.60 0.36 -1.21
C ILE A 138 -9.08 0.20 -1.32
N ALA A 139 -8.33 0.82 -0.41
CA ALA A 139 -6.90 0.62 -0.30
C ALA A 139 -6.57 -0.36 0.83
N ILE A 140 -5.76 -1.38 0.54
CA ILE A 140 -5.14 -2.26 1.54
C ILE A 140 -3.63 -2.09 1.43
N ALA A 141 -2.99 -1.52 2.44
CA ALA A 141 -1.56 -1.25 2.42
C ALA A 141 -0.84 -1.93 3.57
N GLN A 142 0.40 -2.37 3.34
CA GLN A 142 1.20 -3.11 4.31
C GLN A 142 2.48 -2.36 4.68
N GLY A 143 2.90 -2.50 5.94
CA GLY A 143 4.20 -2.10 6.42
C GLY A 143 4.51 -0.60 6.25
N GLU A 144 5.67 -0.30 5.70
CA GLU A 144 6.11 1.07 5.45
C GLU A 144 5.22 1.78 4.43
N VAL A 145 4.76 1.06 3.40
CA VAL A 145 3.86 1.62 2.38
C VAL A 145 2.51 2.04 2.97
N ALA A 146 2.02 1.33 4.00
CA ALA A 146 0.81 1.73 4.70
C ALA A 146 0.99 3.05 5.46
N ALA A 147 2.14 3.27 6.09
CA ALA A 147 2.44 4.53 6.75
C ALA A 147 2.58 5.68 5.75
N VAL A 148 3.25 5.45 4.62
CA VAL A 148 3.37 6.44 3.53
C VAL A 148 2.00 6.80 2.94
N LEU A 149 1.15 5.82 2.67
CA LEU A 149 -0.21 6.07 2.15
C LEU A 149 -1.05 6.89 3.14
N ARG A 150 -0.99 6.56 4.43
CA ARG A 150 -1.69 7.32 5.46
C ARG A 150 -1.21 8.77 5.51
N ALA A 151 0.10 9.01 5.45
CA ALA A 151 0.66 10.36 5.39
C ALA A 151 0.14 11.15 4.18
N LEU A 152 0.04 10.51 3.01
CA LEU A 152 -0.56 11.11 1.83
C LEU A 152 -2.05 11.44 2.00
N LEU A 153 -2.81 10.57 2.67
CA LEU A 153 -4.23 10.78 2.92
C LEU A 153 -4.48 11.96 3.87
N SER A 154 -3.55 12.23 4.79
CA SER A 154 -3.61 13.40 5.67
C SER A 154 -3.26 14.71 4.97
N GLU A 155 -2.62 14.65 3.79
CA GLU A 155 -2.17 15.80 2.99
C GLU A 155 -3.04 16.01 1.72
N ASP A 156 -4.32 15.64 1.73
CA ASP A 156 -5.26 15.80 0.63
C ASP A 156 -4.87 15.07 -0.68
N LEU A 157 -4.58 13.76 -0.59
CA LEU A 157 -4.39 12.92 -1.77
C LEU A 157 -5.61 13.03 -2.71
N THR A 158 -5.36 13.39 -3.96
CA THR A 158 -6.42 13.47 -4.98
C THR A 158 -7.04 12.09 -5.23
N ASN A 159 -8.37 12.01 -5.29
CA ASN A 159 -9.13 10.77 -5.46
C ASN A 159 -8.81 9.74 -4.35
N GLN A 160 -9.04 10.13 -3.11
CA GLN A 160 -8.86 9.25 -1.96
C GLN A 160 -9.67 7.94 -2.10
N PRO A 161 -9.20 6.83 -1.51
CA PRO A 161 -10.00 5.62 -1.43
C PRO A 161 -11.24 5.84 -0.55
N ALA A 162 -12.30 5.06 -0.79
CA ALA A 162 -13.51 5.09 0.03
C ALA A 162 -13.27 4.51 1.44
N ALA A 163 -12.26 3.66 1.60
CA ALA A 163 -11.80 3.14 2.88
C ALA A 163 -10.33 2.69 2.78
N MET A 164 -9.65 2.69 3.93
CA MET A 164 -8.27 2.18 4.05
C MET A 164 -8.18 1.04 5.05
N ILE A 165 -7.40 0.03 4.71
CA ILE A 165 -7.00 -1.06 5.61
C ILE A 165 -5.48 -1.06 5.69
N SER A 166 -4.94 -0.94 6.89
CA SER A 166 -3.52 -0.92 7.18
C SER A 166 -3.09 -2.22 7.84
N LEU A 167 -2.00 -2.81 7.38
CA LEU A 167 -1.45 -4.06 7.87
C LEU A 167 -0.07 -3.77 8.48
N GLY A 168 0.01 -3.64 9.81
CA GLY A 168 1.27 -3.45 10.54
C GLY A 168 2.06 -2.21 10.12
N ALA A 169 1.43 -1.04 9.99
CA ALA A 169 2.06 0.18 9.52
C ALA A 169 3.20 0.67 10.41
N TYR A 170 4.34 0.99 9.81
CA TYR A 170 5.50 1.60 10.47
C TYR A 170 6.29 2.48 9.50
N LEU A 171 7.14 3.37 10.00
CA LEU A 171 8.23 3.98 9.25
C LEU A 171 9.55 3.45 9.78
N SER A 172 10.54 3.28 8.91
CA SER A 172 11.85 2.72 9.26
C SER A 172 12.68 3.63 10.18
N ASP A 173 12.37 4.93 10.25
CA ASP A 173 12.87 5.84 11.28
C ASP A 173 11.85 5.99 12.41
N TYR A 174 12.25 5.68 13.66
CA TYR A 174 11.34 5.66 14.80
C TYR A 174 10.83 7.04 15.21
N GLU A 175 11.69 8.05 15.17
CA GLU A 175 11.28 9.41 15.54
C GLU A 175 10.29 9.97 14.52
N GLN A 176 10.54 9.73 13.24
CA GLN A 176 9.61 10.07 12.18
C GLN A 176 8.28 9.30 12.32
N HIS A 177 8.35 8.00 12.64
CA HIS A 177 7.15 7.19 12.90
C HIS A 177 6.29 7.79 14.02
N LYS A 178 6.90 8.24 15.14
CA LYS A 178 6.16 8.89 16.22
C LYS A 178 5.53 10.21 15.80
N GLN A 179 6.21 11.00 14.98
CA GLN A 179 5.69 12.28 14.50
C GLN A 179 4.42 12.13 13.65
N THR A 180 4.31 11.01 12.91
CA THR A 180 3.15 10.74 12.06
C THR A 180 1.94 10.16 12.80
N LEU A 181 2.02 9.94 14.12
CA LEU A 181 0.90 9.35 14.88
C LEU A 181 -0.33 10.26 14.92
N SER A 182 -0.16 11.59 14.90
CA SER A 182 -1.28 12.54 14.85
C SER A 182 -2.17 12.37 13.61
N GLU A 183 -1.65 11.79 12.53
CA GLU A 183 -2.38 11.51 11.29
C GLU A 183 -3.52 10.50 11.49
N TYR A 184 -3.43 9.61 12.49
CA TYR A 184 -4.52 8.69 12.83
C TYR A 184 -5.77 9.41 13.35
N ALA A 185 -5.59 10.61 13.89
CA ALA A 185 -6.67 11.45 14.37
C ALA A 185 -7.43 12.15 13.25
N SER A 186 -6.78 12.41 12.12
CA SER A 186 -7.30 13.19 10.99
C SER A 186 -7.94 12.37 9.87
N VAL A 187 -7.98 11.05 9.99
CA VAL A 187 -8.58 10.19 8.96
C VAL A 187 -10.07 10.46 8.84
N SER A 188 -10.51 10.86 7.66
CA SER A 188 -11.91 11.22 7.34
C SER A 188 -12.71 10.12 6.66
N MET A 189 -12.14 8.92 6.50
CA MET A 189 -12.74 7.74 5.89
C MET A 189 -12.74 6.55 6.85
N PRO A 190 -13.55 5.50 6.62
CA PRO A 190 -13.43 4.23 7.34
C PRO A 190 -12.01 3.69 7.27
N PHE A 191 -11.40 3.47 8.44
CA PHE A 191 -10.03 3.03 8.54
C PHE A 191 -9.90 1.85 9.52
N LEU A 192 -9.48 0.70 8.99
CA LEU A 192 -9.17 -0.49 9.76
C LEU A 192 -7.66 -0.67 9.87
N GLU A 193 -7.15 -0.78 11.07
CA GLU A 193 -5.78 -1.15 11.33
C GLU A 193 -5.69 -2.55 11.91
N LEU A 194 -4.97 -3.43 11.22
CA LEU A 194 -4.69 -4.79 11.66
C LEU A 194 -3.22 -4.89 12.05
N ILE A 195 -2.95 -5.35 13.25
CA ILE A 195 -1.60 -5.46 13.82
C ILE A 195 -1.43 -6.86 14.40
N THR A 196 -0.27 -7.47 14.17
CA THR A 196 0.09 -8.78 14.71
C THR A 196 1.27 -8.66 15.68
N ALA A 197 1.43 -9.64 16.57
CA ALA A 197 2.59 -9.71 17.46
C ALA A 197 3.94 -9.88 16.72
N HIS A 198 3.91 -10.20 15.42
CA HIS A 198 5.09 -10.39 14.56
C HIS A 198 5.36 -9.21 13.64
N ASP A 199 4.58 -8.13 13.73
CA ASP A 199 4.83 -6.92 12.96
C ASP A 199 6.09 -6.20 13.44
N HIS A 200 6.53 -5.23 12.65
CA HIS A 200 7.72 -4.46 12.97
C HIS A 200 7.64 -3.85 14.38
N PRO A 201 8.74 -3.87 15.18
CA PRO A 201 8.73 -3.35 16.55
C PRO A 201 8.16 -1.93 16.69
N TYR A 202 8.37 -1.07 15.71
CA TYR A 202 7.83 0.29 15.73
C TYR A 202 6.29 0.32 15.56
N ALA A 203 5.73 -0.57 14.74
CA ALA A 203 4.28 -0.73 14.66
C ALA A 203 3.70 -1.15 16.01
N MET A 204 4.38 -2.07 16.71
CA MET A 204 3.98 -2.58 18.02
C MET A 204 4.11 -1.53 19.12
N ALA A 205 5.22 -0.78 19.16
CA ALA A 205 5.51 0.19 20.21
C ALA A 205 4.50 1.36 20.32
N THR A 206 3.71 1.59 19.26
CA THR A 206 2.80 2.76 19.18
C THR A 206 1.32 2.40 19.20
N ILE A 207 0.96 1.13 19.42
CA ILE A 207 -0.44 0.64 19.41
C ILE A 207 -1.35 1.44 20.35
N GLU A 208 -0.96 1.57 21.62
CA GLU A 208 -1.77 2.25 22.63
C GLU A 208 -1.91 3.74 22.34
N GLN A 209 -0.85 4.37 21.83
CA GLN A 209 -0.89 5.78 21.46
C GLN A 209 -1.86 6.06 20.33
N ARG A 210 -1.92 5.20 19.31
CA ARG A 210 -2.86 5.33 18.18
C ARG A 210 -4.31 5.20 18.62
N ILE A 211 -4.62 4.20 19.46
CA ILE A 211 -5.97 4.07 20.04
C ILE A 211 -6.32 5.32 20.87
N SER A 212 -5.41 5.77 21.72
CA SER A 212 -5.64 6.93 22.56
C SER A 212 -5.93 8.19 21.75
N LEU A 213 -5.20 8.41 20.66
CA LEU A 213 -5.44 9.53 19.74
C LEU A 213 -6.81 9.44 19.09
N ALA A 214 -7.19 8.27 18.58
CA ALA A 214 -8.50 8.08 17.96
C ALA A 214 -9.66 8.30 18.96
N ILE A 215 -9.51 7.89 20.22
CA ILE A 215 -10.47 8.15 21.29
C ILE A 215 -10.55 9.64 21.62
N GLN A 216 -9.40 10.31 21.79
CA GLN A 216 -9.33 11.74 22.12
C GLN A 216 -9.96 12.63 21.06
N THR A 217 -9.83 12.24 19.78
CA THR A 217 -10.43 12.96 18.66
C THR A 217 -11.85 12.50 18.34
N ASN A 218 -12.39 11.55 19.11
CA ASN A 218 -13.69 10.94 18.87
C ASN A 218 -13.91 10.51 17.41
N ASN A 219 -12.88 9.83 16.84
CA ASN A 219 -12.93 9.36 15.46
C ASN A 219 -13.68 8.01 15.36
N PRO A 220 -14.97 8.00 14.99
CA PRO A 220 -15.77 6.77 14.91
C PRO A 220 -15.39 5.89 13.71
N LEU A 221 -14.62 6.45 12.77
CA LEU A 221 -14.26 5.75 11.53
C LEU A 221 -12.99 4.89 11.69
N TYR A 222 -12.20 5.13 12.74
CA TYR A 222 -11.01 4.35 13.03
C TYR A 222 -11.32 3.12 13.87
N ARG A 223 -10.83 1.97 13.43
CA ARG A 223 -10.89 0.70 14.17
C ARG A 223 -9.55 0.01 14.16
N GLN A 224 -9.07 -0.42 15.32
CA GLN A 224 -7.85 -1.20 15.46
C GLN A 224 -8.17 -2.62 15.95
N ARG A 225 -7.43 -3.60 15.41
CA ARG A 225 -7.44 -5.00 15.83
C ARG A 225 -6.03 -5.49 16.03
N PHE A 226 -5.77 -6.02 17.22
CA PHE A 226 -4.49 -6.65 17.57
C PHE A 226 -4.65 -8.16 17.69
N PHE A 227 -3.70 -8.90 17.14
CA PHE A 227 -3.68 -10.35 17.07
C PHE A 227 -2.42 -10.90 17.73
N ALA A 228 -2.53 -11.34 18.98
CA ALA A 228 -1.39 -11.80 19.79
C ALA A 228 -0.73 -13.07 19.23
N ASP A 229 -1.52 -14.00 18.68
CA ASP A 229 -1.10 -15.34 18.26
C ASP A 229 -1.11 -15.53 16.74
N ALA A 230 -0.91 -14.47 15.98
CA ALA A 230 -0.92 -14.53 14.52
C ALA A 230 0.30 -15.27 13.99
N HIS A 231 0.31 -16.59 14.12
CA HIS A 231 1.23 -17.42 13.36
C HIS A 231 0.89 -17.38 11.87
N HIS A 232 1.91 -17.43 11.02
CA HIS A 232 1.75 -17.41 9.55
C HIS A 232 1.15 -18.70 8.98
N ASN A 233 0.18 -19.31 9.68
CA ASN A 233 -0.52 -20.48 9.19
C ASN A 233 -1.75 -20.13 8.35
N ALA A 234 -2.21 -21.07 7.54
CA ALA A 234 -3.32 -20.87 6.61
C ALA A 234 -4.64 -20.49 7.31
N SER A 235 -4.90 -21.02 8.50
CA SER A 235 -6.12 -20.73 9.27
C SER A 235 -6.17 -19.27 9.70
N MET A 236 -5.04 -18.72 10.13
CA MET A 236 -4.93 -17.31 10.51
C MET A 236 -5.09 -16.38 9.33
N GLN A 237 -4.49 -16.71 8.17
CA GLN A 237 -4.65 -15.92 6.97
C GLN A 237 -6.10 -15.86 6.50
N GLN A 238 -6.82 -16.99 6.58
CA GLN A 238 -8.25 -17.03 6.29
C GLN A 238 -9.05 -16.16 7.27
N TRP A 239 -8.68 -16.20 8.54
CA TRP A 239 -9.35 -15.39 9.55
C TRP A 239 -9.12 -13.89 9.35
N PHE A 240 -7.91 -13.45 9.03
CA PHE A 240 -7.63 -12.07 8.63
C PHE A 240 -8.47 -11.63 7.42
N THR A 241 -8.56 -12.50 6.41
CA THR A 241 -9.39 -12.23 5.24
C THR A 241 -10.85 -12.04 5.62
N ASN A 242 -11.37 -12.90 6.50
CA ASN A 242 -12.75 -12.80 7.00
C ASN A 242 -12.99 -11.53 7.84
N GLU A 243 -12.01 -11.12 8.67
CA GLU A 243 -12.10 -9.85 9.42
C GLU A 243 -12.16 -8.64 8.45
N ILE A 244 -11.33 -8.62 7.42
CA ILE A 244 -11.33 -7.59 6.38
C ILE A 244 -12.69 -7.55 5.67
N LEU A 245 -13.17 -8.68 5.16
CA LEU A 245 -14.44 -8.77 4.44
C LEU A 245 -15.64 -8.43 5.33
N GLY A 246 -15.63 -8.89 6.59
CA GLY A 246 -16.64 -8.56 7.59
C GLY A 246 -16.68 -7.08 7.92
N TRP A 247 -15.51 -6.45 8.08
CA TRP A 247 -15.40 -5.03 8.33
C TRP A 247 -15.87 -4.19 7.13
N LEU A 248 -15.49 -4.57 5.90
CA LEU A 248 -15.98 -3.90 4.68
C LEU A 248 -17.50 -3.96 4.62
N LYS A 249 -18.10 -5.15 4.82
CA LYS A 249 -19.56 -5.31 4.85
C LYS A 249 -20.23 -4.44 5.91
N THR A 250 -19.66 -4.34 7.11
CA THR A 250 -20.22 -3.52 8.21
C THR A 250 -20.19 -2.04 7.88
N ASN A 251 -19.25 -1.59 7.05
CA ASN A 251 -19.13 -0.20 6.61
C ASN A 251 -19.84 0.08 5.27
N GLY A 252 -20.67 -0.86 4.80
CA GLY A 252 -21.52 -0.65 3.62
C GLY A 252 -20.86 -0.94 2.27
N PHE A 253 -19.74 -1.66 2.27
CA PHE A 253 -18.99 -2.05 1.07
C PHE A 253 -19.26 -3.50 0.61
#